data_5529625a84893d9d907ceb3b9217e761
#
_entry.id   5529625a84893d9d907ceb3b9217e761
#
_cell.length_a   1.000
_cell.length_b   1.000
_cell.length_c   1.000
_cell.angle_alpha   90.00
_cell.angle_beta   90.00
_cell.angle_gamma   90.00
#
_symmetry.space_group_name_H-M   'P 1'
#
loop_
_entity.id
_entity.type
_entity.pdbx_description
1 polymer ?
#
loop_
_entity_poly.entity_id
_entity_poly.type
_entity_poly.pdbx_seq_one_letter_code
_entity_poly.pdbx_strand_id
1 'polypeptide(L)'
;VRVSTTDALVDAVAAADAAGGPLLVVGGGSNLLASDAPFEGTVVDVQPFDEVASIIHEDPSGSVVVRAGAGTVWDAFVSWTLWAGLSGIEALSGIPGTVGASPVQNVGAYGHEVSETIESVEAYDRLTGIVVRLLPSALGFAYRSSAIKRSVGEPGLNGRPWGPTGRWVVLSVDFRL
;
A
#
# COMPACT_ATOMS: atom_id res chain seq x y z
N VAL A 1 -14.50 -10.04 -0.16
CA VAL A 1 -13.60 -10.92 -0.93
C VAL A 1 -12.26 -10.93 -0.23
N ARG A 2 -11.65 -12.13 -0.03
CA ARG A 2 -10.27 -12.26 0.47
C ARG A 2 -9.32 -12.55 -0.66
N VAL A 3 -8.17 -11.87 -0.68
CA VAL A 3 -7.13 -12.01 -1.72
C VAL A 3 -5.75 -12.11 -1.06
N SER A 4 -4.89 -12.95 -1.62
CA SER A 4 -3.52 -13.21 -1.13
C SER A 4 -2.46 -13.13 -2.22
N THR A 5 -2.82 -12.60 -3.39
CA THR A 5 -1.91 -12.38 -4.53
C THR A 5 -2.21 -11.04 -5.20
N THR A 6 -1.21 -10.49 -5.89
CA THR A 6 -1.35 -9.25 -6.66
C THR A 6 -2.44 -9.36 -7.72
N ASP A 7 -2.46 -10.46 -8.50
CA ASP A 7 -3.43 -10.65 -9.58
C ASP A 7 -4.86 -10.73 -9.03
N ALA A 8 -5.07 -11.51 -7.95
CA ALA A 8 -6.38 -11.59 -7.29
C ALA A 8 -6.84 -10.24 -6.72
N LEU A 9 -5.91 -9.40 -6.24
CA LEU A 9 -6.23 -8.05 -5.78
C LEU A 9 -6.67 -7.16 -6.95
N VAL A 10 -5.95 -7.18 -8.07
CA VAL A 10 -6.30 -6.43 -9.29
C VAL A 10 -7.68 -6.87 -9.80
N ASP A 11 -7.91 -8.18 -9.94
CA ASP A 11 -9.18 -8.73 -10.43
C ASP A 11 -10.36 -8.34 -9.53
N ALA A 12 -10.18 -8.43 -8.20
CA ALA A 12 -11.23 -8.07 -7.24
C ALA A 12 -11.59 -6.58 -7.30
N VAL A 13 -10.58 -5.70 -7.43
CA VAL A 13 -10.77 -4.26 -7.56
C VAL A 13 -11.44 -3.91 -8.88
N ALA A 14 -10.98 -4.48 -9.99
CA ALA A 14 -11.56 -4.26 -11.31
C ALA A 14 -13.03 -4.72 -11.37
N ALA A 15 -13.35 -5.87 -10.77
CA ALA A 15 -14.72 -6.35 -10.68
C ALA A 15 -15.62 -5.43 -9.83
N ALA A 16 -15.09 -4.89 -8.72
CA ALA A 16 -15.82 -3.94 -7.88
C ALA A 16 -16.09 -2.62 -8.62
N ASP A 17 -15.11 -2.10 -9.36
CA ASP A 17 -15.27 -0.88 -10.16
C ASP A 17 -16.28 -1.08 -11.29
N ALA A 18 -16.27 -2.24 -11.95
CA ALA A 18 -17.25 -2.59 -12.97
C ALA A 18 -18.69 -2.70 -12.40
N ALA A 19 -18.84 -3.13 -11.15
CA ALA A 19 -20.13 -3.17 -10.47
C ALA A 19 -20.62 -1.77 -10.05
N GLY A 20 -19.77 -0.75 -10.03
CA GLY A 20 -20.11 0.66 -9.80
C GLY A 20 -20.47 1.02 -8.35
N GLY A 21 -20.23 0.12 -7.40
CA GLY A 21 -20.46 0.35 -5.97
C GLY A 21 -19.22 0.94 -5.26
N PRO A 22 -19.38 1.35 -3.99
CA PRO A 22 -18.24 1.74 -3.16
C PRO A 22 -17.27 0.58 -2.96
N LEU A 23 -15.97 0.89 -2.91
CA LEU A 23 -14.90 -0.09 -2.68
C LEU A 23 -14.13 0.26 -1.41
N LEU A 24 -13.96 -0.73 -0.52
CA LEU A 24 -13.07 -0.66 0.63
C LEU A 24 -12.01 -1.75 0.52
N VAL A 25 -10.76 -1.36 0.30
CA VAL A 25 -9.59 -2.26 0.39
C VAL A 25 -9.03 -2.16 1.81
N VAL A 26 -8.93 -3.30 2.49
CA VAL A 26 -8.50 -3.40 3.88
C VAL A 26 -7.30 -4.34 3.98
N GLY A 27 -6.23 -3.89 4.64
CA GLY A 27 -5.16 -4.75 5.14
C GLY A 27 -5.45 -5.16 6.59
N GLY A 28 -4.53 -4.92 7.51
CA GLY A 28 -4.71 -5.26 8.93
C GLY A 28 -5.82 -4.50 9.69
N GLY A 29 -6.51 -3.55 9.06
CA GLY A 29 -7.61 -2.81 9.66
C GLY A 29 -7.22 -1.82 10.78
N SER A 30 -5.94 -1.67 11.08
CA SER A 30 -5.43 -0.90 12.22
C SER A 30 -5.69 0.61 12.14
N ASN A 31 -6.03 1.13 10.97
CA ASN A 31 -6.36 2.55 10.74
C ASN A 31 -7.80 2.73 10.22
N LEU A 32 -8.68 1.80 10.56
CA LEU A 32 -10.08 1.83 10.17
C LEU A 32 -10.96 2.05 11.40
N LEU A 33 -11.83 3.06 11.34
CA LEU A 33 -12.95 3.22 12.25
C LEU A 33 -14.23 2.93 11.49
N ALA A 34 -14.80 1.75 11.72
CA ALA A 34 -16.04 1.33 11.10
C ALA A 34 -17.25 1.77 11.94
N SER A 35 -18.36 2.13 11.29
CA SER A 35 -19.64 2.30 11.95
C SER A 35 -20.33 0.94 12.15
N ASP A 36 -21.36 0.90 13.01
CA ASP A 36 -22.17 -0.30 13.22
C ASP A 36 -23.10 -0.61 12.01
N ALA A 37 -23.27 0.35 11.10
CA ALA A 37 -24.08 0.16 9.89
C ALA A 37 -23.31 -0.71 8.87
N PRO A 38 -24.00 -1.60 8.14
CA PRO A 38 -23.38 -2.36 7.06
C PRO A 38 -22.74 -1.46 6.01
N PHE A 39 -21.60 -1.89 5.47
CA PHE A 39 -20.96 -1.21 4.34
C PHE A 39 -21.63 -1.67 3.03
N GLU A 40 -22.34 -0.76 2.38
CA GLU A 40 -23.09 -1.02 1.14
C GLU A 40 -22.15 -0.98 -0.08
N GLY A 41 -21.17 -1.90 -0.13
CA GLY A 41 -20.18 -1.97 -1.20
C GLY A 41 -19.33 -3.24 -1.16
N THR A 42 -18.28 -3.27 -1.94
CA THR A 42 -17.31 -4.38 -1.96
C THR A 42 -16.19 -4.12 -0.96
N VAL A 43 -15.98 -5.08 -0.05
CA VAL A 43 -14.80 -5.12 0.82
C VAL A 43 -13.81 -6.12 0.26
N VAL A 44 -12.59 -5.66 -0.04
CA VAL A 44 -11.46 -6.51 -0.43
C VAL A 44 -10.49 -6.58 0.74
N ASP A 45 -10.43 -7.76 1.36
CA ASP A 45 -9.59 -8.07 2.51
C ASP A 45 -8.27 -8.66 2.00
N VAL A 46 -7.20 -7.87 2.07
CA VAL A 46 -5.86 -8.22 1.57
C VAL A 46 -5.15 -9.02 2.65
N GLN A 47 -5.07 -10.34 2.44
CA GLN A 47 -4.37 -11.26 3.32
C GLN A 47 -2.86 -11.19 3.10
N PRO A 48 -2.02 -11.67 4.04
CA PRO A 48 -0.59 -11.79 3.83
C PRO A 48 -0.27 -12.59 2.56
N PHE A 49 0.68 -12.09 1.77
CA PHE A 49 1.20 -12.79 0.61
C PHE A 49 2.22 -13.84 1.07
N ASP A 50 2.41 -14.90 0.29
CA ASP A 50 3.29 -16.02 0.65
C ASP A 50 4.74 -15.59 0.86
N GLU A 51 5.23 -14.66 0.04
CA GLU A 51 6.58 -14.10 0.17
C GLU A 51 6.55 -12.79 0.98
N VAL A 52 7.35 -12.71 2.05
CA VAL A 52 7.45 -11.49 2.87
C VAL A 52 8.09 -10.36 2.07
N ALA A 53 9.27 -10.61 1.48
CA ALA A 53 10.01 -9.65 0.68
C ALA A 53 11.11 -10.34 -0.15
N SER A 54 11.55 -9.67 -1.21
CA SER A 54 12.69 -10.08 -2.04
C SER A 54 13.60 -8.91 -2.38
N ILE A 55 14.92 -9.17 -2.45
CA ILE A 55 15.88 -8.20 -2.98
C ILE A 55 15.77 -8.25 -4.50
N ILE A 56 15.43 -7.12 -5.12
CA ILE A 56 15.25 -7.01 -6.58
C ILE A 56 16.39 -6.27 -7.27
N HIS A 57 17.23 -5.57 -6.51
CA HIS A 57 18.41 -4.88 -7.02
C HIS A 57 19.44 -4.69 -5.92
N GLU A 58 20.73 -4.85 -6.26
CA GLU A 58 21.86 -4.57 -5.37
C GLU A 58 22.79 -3.58 -6.06
N ASP A 59 23.12 -2.53 -5.36
CA ASP A 59 24.03 -1.49 -5.84
C ASP A 59 25.48 -1.84 -5.44
N PRO A 60 26.51 -1.54 -6.27
CA PRO A 60 27.91 -1.70 -5.87
C PRO A 60 28.29 -0.91 -4.60
N SER A 61 27.53 0.10 -4.23
CA SER A 61 27.69 0.88 -3.00
C SER A 61 27.24 0.13 -1.73
N GLY A 62 26.56 -1.03 -1.89
CA GLY A 62 25.99 -1.79 -0.79
C GLY A 62 24.52 -1.47 -0.49
N SER A 63 23.93 -0.47 -1.15
CA SER A 63 22.48 -0.21 -1.05
C SER A 63 21.69 -1.23 -1.86
N VAL A 64 20.56 -1.67 -1.35
CA VAL A 64 19.69 -2.64 -2.03
C VAL A 64 18.28 -2.09 -2.22
N VAL A 65 17.59 -2.58 -3.25
CA VAL A 65 16.15 -2.34 -3.40
C VAL A 65 15.41 -3.62 -3.05
N VAL A 66 14.55 -3.50 -2.06
CA VAL A 66 13.73 -4.61 -1.54
C VAL A 66 12.28 -4.39 -1.95
N ARG A 67 11.67 -5.38 -2.59
CA ARG A 67 10.23 -5.39 -2.89
C ARG A 67 9.48 -6.17 -1.84
N ALA A 68 8.37 -5.61 -1.36
CA ALA A 68 7.42 -6.30 -0.51
C ALA A 68 5.98 -6.10 -1.01
N GLY A 69 5.18 -7.16 -1.00
CA GLY A 69 3.79 -7.14 -1.46
C GLY A 69 2.86 -6.39 -0.51
N ALA A 70 1.76 -5.85 -1.03
CA ALA A 70 0.83 -5.03 -0.26
C ALA A 70 0.25 -5.73 0.97
N GLY A 71 0.01 -7.05 0.88
CA GLY A 71 -0.54 -7.85 1.98
C GLY A 71 0.46 -8.21 3.08
N THR A 72 1.76 -8.01 2.85
CA THR A 72 2.80 -8.33 3.83
C THR A 72 2.57 -7.55 5.13
N VAL A 73 2.58 -8.26 6.26
CA VAL A 73 2.50 -7.62 7.60
C VAL A 73 3.72 -6.73 7.79
N TRP A 74 3.49 -5.46 8.15
CA TRP A 74 4.55 -4.47 8.26
C TRP A 74 5.68 -4.89 9.20
N ASP A 75 5.37 -5.34 10.40
CA ASP A 75 6.39 -5.71 11.39
C ASP A 75 7.16 -6.98 10.99
N ALA A 76 6.53 -7.91 10.25
CA ALA A 76 7.21 -9.05 9.65
C ALA A 76 8.21 -8.60 8.57
N PHE A 77 7.86 -7.59 7.77
CA PHE A 77 8.76 -6.98 6.79
C PHE A 77 9.95 -6.30 7.46
N VAL A 78 9.74 -5.47 8.49
CA VAL A 78 10.82 -4.85 9.25
C VAL A 78 11.75 -5.91 9.88
N SER A 79 11.16 -6.96 10.47
CA SER A 79 11.95 -8.06 11.05
C SER A 79 12.79 -8.79 9.99
N TRP A 80 12.23 -8.99 8.79
CA TRP A 80 12.92 -9.61 7.67
C TRP A 80 14.12 -8.76 7.21
N THR A 81 13.97 -7.40 7.10
CA THR A 81 15.07 -6.51 6.71
C THR A 81 16.20 -6.53 7.74
N LEU A 82 15.88 -6.52 9.03
CA LEU A 82 16.90 -6.62 10.11
C LEU A 82 17.63 -7.95 10.05
N TRP A 83 16.93 -9.06 9.84
CA TRP A 83 17.54 -10.38 9.68
C TRP A 83 18.45 -10.44 8.45
N ALA A 84 18.09 -9.75 7.36
CA ALA A 84 18.90 -9.61 6.15
C ALA A 84 20.10 -8.65 6.32
N GLY A 85 20.26 -8.00 7.48
CA GLY A 85 21.34 -7.03 7.75
C GLY A 85 21.14 -5.66 7.10
N LEU A 86 19.88 -5.34 6.75
CA LEU A 86 19.50 -4.06 6.12
C LEU A 86 19.03 -3.07 7.18
N SER A 87 19.19 -1.78 6.90
CA SER A 87 18.81 -0.68 7.78
C SER A 87 18.02 0.40 7.02
N GLY A 88 17.31 1.25 7.77
CA GLY A 88 16.55 2.40 7.23
C GLY A 88 15.07 2.43 7.65
N ILE A 89 14.51 1.30 8.09
CA ILE A 89 13.12 1.22 8.56
C ILE A 89 12.98 0.63 9.98
N GLU A 90 14.07 0.35 10.67
CA GLU A 90 14.08 -0.24 12.01
C GLU A 90 13.34 0.59 13.05
N ALA A 91 13.40 1.92 12.94
CA ALA A 91 12.65 2.83 13.80
C ALA A 91 11.12 2.73 13.64
N LEU A 92 10.66 2.11 12.56
CA LEU A 92 9.24 1.92 12.25
C LEU A 92 8.72 0.54 12.68
N SER A 93 9.51 -0.25 13.41
CA SER A 93 9.10 -1.54 13.99
C SER A 93 7.91 -1.36 14.94
N GLY A 94 7.04 -2.36 14.99
CA GLY A 94 5.85 -2.37 15.84
C GLY A 94 4.68 -1.51 15.35
N ILE A 95 4.83 -0.76 14.26
CA ILE A 95 3.68 -0.06 13.64
C ILE A 95 2.72 -1.12 13.08
N PRO A 96 1.44 -1.10 13.49
CA PRO A 96 0.48 -2.09 13.00
C PRO A 96 0.05 -1.80 11.57
N GLY A 97 -0.29 -2.84 10.82
CA GLY A 97 -0.80 -2.76 9.44
C GLY A 97 0.01 -3.56 8.45
N THR A 98 -0.10 -3.22 7.17
CA THR A 98 0.54 -3.91 6.06
C THR A 98 1.44 -2.98 5.25
N VAL A 99 2.36 -3.57 4.49
CA VAL A 99 3.26 -2.83 3.59
C VAL A 99 2.48 -1.94 2.64
N GLY A 100 1.39 -2.44 2.02
CA GLY A 100 0.57 -1.64 1.11
C GLY A 100 -0.14 -0.45 1.74
N ALA A 101 -0.37 -0.48 3.05
CA ALA A 101 -0.95 0.65 3.78
C ALA A 101 0.10 1.72 4.14
N SER A 102 1.38 1.38 4.17
CA SER A 102 2.44 2.28 4.64
C SER A 102 2.59 3.57 3.82
N PRO A 103 2.58 3.56 2.46
CA PRO A 103 2.70 4.78 1.67
C PRO A 103 1.41 5.62 1.65
N VAL A 104 0.25 5.02 1.99
CA VAL A 104 -1.04 5.72 1.88
C VAL A 104 -1.04 6.98 2.74
N GLN A 105 -0.62 6.87 3.98
CA GLN A 105 -0.53 8.02 4.89
C GLN A 105 0.89 8.36 5.33
N ASN A 106 1.90 7.89 4.59
CA ASN A 106 3.30 8.12 4.93
C ASN A 106 3.56 7.78 6.41
N VAL A 107 3.43 6.49 6.74
CA VAL A 107 3.59 6.06 8.14
C VAL A 107 4.95 6.46 8.70
N GLY A 108 4.97 6.82 9.97
CA GLY A 108 6.19 7.27 10.61
C GLY A 108 6.11 7.20 12.13
N ALA A 109 7.27 7.03 12.74
CA ALA A 109 7.49 7.02 14.18
C ALA A 109 8.91 7.50 14.50
N TYR A 110 9.11 8.01 15.70
CA TYR A 110 10.43 8.41 16.23
C TYR A 110 11.22 9.37 15.32
N GLY A 111 10.50 10.25 14.60
CA GLY A 111 11.13 11.24 13.71
C GLY A 111 11.42 10.73 12.29
N HIS A 112 11.16 9.47 11.99
CA HIS A 112 11.33 8.86 10.67
C HIS A 112 9.99 8.61 9.98
N GLU A 113 9.98 8.71 8.66
CA GLU A 113 8.83 8.43 7.81
C GLU A 113 9.20 7.40 6.74
N VAL A 114 8.25 6.55 6.35
CA VAL A 114 8.48 5.52 5.34
C VAL A 114 8.91 6.09 3.98
N SER A 115 8.50 7.32 3.67
CA SER A 115 8.90 8.04 2.46
C SER A 115 10.40 8.24 2.31
N GLU A 116 11.17 8.17 3.40
CA GLU A 116 12.63 8.29 3.39
C GLU A 116 13.31 7.12 2.66
N THR A 117 12.65 5.97 2.62
CA THR A 117 13.18 4.73 2.02
C THR A 117 12.39 4.25 0.80
N ILE A 118 11.20 4.78 0.52
CA ILE A 118 10.42 4.35 -0.65
C ILE A 118 11.14 4.75 -1.94
N GLU A 119 11.50 3.75 -2.74
CA GLU A 119 12.03 3.90 -4.10
C GLU A 119 10.90 4.04 -5.12
N SER A 120 9.86 3.21 -4.99
CA SER A 120 8.65 3.28 -5.81
C SER A 120 7.49 2.50 -5.20
N VAL A 121 6.29 2.79 -5.67
CA VAL A 121 5.06 2.05 -5.34
C VAL A 121 4.45 1.54 -6.64
N GLU A 122 4.24 0.24 -6.74
CA GLU A 122 3.43 -0.34 -7.80
C GLU A 122 1.96 -0.31 -7.36
N ALA A 123 1.09 0.23 -8.20
CA ALA A 123 -0.32 0.41 -7.88
C ALA A 123 -1.21 0.14 -9.08
N TYR A 124 -2.40 -0.38 -8.83
CA TYR A 124 -3.48 -0.43 -9.81
C TYR A 124 -4.18 0.92 -9.86
N ASP A 125 -4.17 1.56 -11.02
CA ASP A 125 -4.89 2.81 -11.28
C ASP A 125 -6.33 2.51 -11.71
N ARG A 126 -7.27 2.67 -10.80
CA ARG A 126 -8.69 2.42 -11.00
C ARG A 126 -9.31 3.31 -12.10
N LEU A 127 -8.71 4.48 -12.38
CA LEU A 127 -9.19 5.37 -13.45
C LEU A 127 -8.89 4.82 -14.84
N THR A 128 -7.70 4.25 -15.02
CA THR A 128 -7.22 3.78 -16.33
C THR A 128 -7.29 2.27 -16.50
N GLY A 129 -7.48 1.52 -15.40
CA GLY A 129 -7.54 0.06 -15.39
C GLY A 129 -6.18 -0.61 -15.63
N ILE A 130 -5.06 0.09 -15.41
CA ILE A 130 -3.71 -0.45 -15.61
C ILE A 130 -2.87 -0.38 -14.34
N VAL A 131 -1.87 -1.24 -14.28
CA VAL A 131 -0.83 -1.19 -13.23
C VAL A 131 0.18 -0.11 -13.59
N VAL A 132 0.48 0.76 -12.63
CA VAL A 132 1.41 1.89 -12.77
C VAL A 132 2.49 1.84 -11.69
N ARG A 133 3.67 2.37 -12.00
CA ARG A 133 4.75 2.59 -11.05
C ARG A 133 4.79 4.06 -10.67
N LEU A 134 4.55 4.35 -9.39
CA LEU A 134 4.56 5.69 -8.82
C LEU A 134 5.90 5.94 -8.13
N LEU A 135 6.62 6.98 -8.55
CA LEU A 135 7.85 7.44 -7.91
C LEU A 135 7.52 8.39 -6.74
N PRO A 136 8.44 8.61 -5.79
CA PRO A 136 8.23 9.52 -4.66
C PRO A 136 7.77 10.92 -5.08
N SER A 137 8.26 11.44 -6.21
CA SER A 137 7.84 12.73 -6.77
C SER A 137 6.37 12.78 -7.16
N ALA A 138 5.79 11.66 -7.64
CA ALA A 138 4.38 11.55 -7.97
C ALA A 138 3.52 11.30 -6.72
N LEU A 139 4.08 10.67 -5.69
CA LEU A 139 3.39 10.39 -4.44
C LEU A 139 3.21 11.64 -3.57
N GLY A 140 4.07 12.66 -3.72
CA GLY A 140 3.95 13.94 -3.04
C GLY A 140 3.72 13.77 -1.54
N PHE A 141 4.60 13.00 -0.89
CA PHE A 141 4.55 12.72 0.53
C PHE A 141 4.59 13.98 1.39
N ALA A 142 3.84 13.99 2.46
CA ALA A 142 3.86 15.00 3.51
C ALA A 142 3.46 14.33 4.83
N TYR A 143 3.52 15.07 5.94
CA TYR A 143 3.13 14.53 7.24
C TYR A 143 1.74 13.90 7.19
N ARG A 144 1.68 12.58 7.43
CA ARG A 144 0.46 11.74 7.39
C ARG A 144 -0.34 11.87 6.10
N SER A 145 0.32 12.12 4.95
CA SER A 145 -0.33 12.37 3.66
C SER A 145 0.48 11.83 2.48
N SER A 146 -0.23 11.44 1.42
CA SER A 146 0.31 11.11 0.10
C SER A 146 -0.74 11.42 -0.98
N ALA A 147 -0.35 11.39 -2.26
CA ALA A 147 -1.29 11.48 -3.38
C ALA A 147 -2.32 10.34 -3.31
N ILE A 148 -1.92 9.12 -2.90
CA ILE A 148 -2.83 7.98 -2.74
C ILE A 148 -3.95 8.33 -1.76
N LYS A 149 -3.61 8.86 -0.59
CA LYS A 149 -4.60 9.26 0.43
C LYS A 149 -5.48 10.41 -0.05
N ARG A 150 -4.89 11.43 -0.67
CA ARG A 150 -5.65 12.60 -1.15
C ARG A 150 -6.66 12.22 -2.22
N SER A 151 -6.34 11.23 -3.08
CA SER A 151 -7.24 10.77 -4.13
C SER A 151 -8.58 10.24 -3.64
N VAL A 152 -8.71 9.85 -2.36
CA VAL A 152 -9.98 9.38 -1.78
C VAL A 152 -11.12 10.39 -1.99
N GLY A 153 -10.82 11.69 -1.89
CA GLY A 153 -11.79 12.77 -2.09
C GLY A 153 -11.95 13.24 -3.53
N GLU A 154 -11.13 12.75 -4.46
CA GLU A 154 -11.18 13.14 -5.86
C GLU A 154 -12.35 12.47 -6.61
N PRO A 155 -12.83 13.08 -7.70
CA PRO A 155 -13.85 12.47 -8.55
C PRO A 155 -13.35 11.14 -9.17
N GLY A 156 -14.12 10.08 -8.99
CA GLY A 156 -13.88 8.78 -9.61
C GLY A 156 -14.58 8.63 -10.97
N LEU A 157 -14.68 7.39 -11.45
CA LEU A 157 -15.22 7.04 -12.79
C LEU A 157 -16.61 7.62 -13.08
N ASN A 158 -17.46 7.75 -12.06
CA ASN A 158 -18.84 8.24 -12.19
C ASN A 158 -19.03 9.66 -11.64
N GLY A 159 -17.94 10.43 -11.50
CA GLY A 159 -17.96 11.76 -10.91
C GLY A 159 -18.22 11.81 -9.40
N ARG A 160 -18.36 10.67 -8.74
CA ARG A 160 -18.44 10.54 -7.27
C ARG A 160 -17.02 10.42 -6.70
N PRO A 161 -16.79 10.86 -5.45
CA PRO A 161 -15.50 10.60 -4.80
C PRO A 161 -15.15 9.11 -4.79
N TRP A 162 -13.86 8.79 -4.93
CA TRP A 162 -13.38 7.40 -4.91
C TRP A 162 -13.68 6.67 -3.60
N GLY A 163 -13.63 7.39 -2.46
CA GLY A 163 -13.69 6.81 -1.12
C GLY A 163 -14.62 5.62 -0.91
N PRO A 164 -14.33 4.78 0.10
CA PRO A 164 -13.24 4.91 1.08
C PRO A 164 -11.85 4.51 0.57
N THR A 165 -11.74 3.77 -0.55
CA THR A 165 -10.46 3.49 -1.23
C THR A 165 -10.25 4.50 -2.35
N GLY A 166 -9.06 5.12 -2.41
CA GLY A 166 -8.72 6.12 -3.42
C GLY A 166 -8.52 5.56 -4.83
N ARG A 167 -8.05 6.42 -5.75
CA ARG A 167 -7.76 6.07 -7.15
C ARG A 167 -6.75 4.93 -7.28
N TRP A 168 -5.70 4.94 -6.48
CA TRP A 168 -4.62 3.95 -6.57
C TRP A 168 -4.71 2.92 -5.48
N VAL A 169 -4.75 1.65 -5.86
CA VAL A 169 -4.65 0.50 -4.95
C VAL A 169 -3.23 -0.03 -4.99
N VAL A 170 -2.53 0.03 -3.86
CA VAL A 170 -1.14 -0.42 -3.76
C VAL A 170 -1.07 -1.94 -3.92
N LEU A 171 -0.15 -2.40 -4.77
CA LEU A 171 0.12 -3.82 -5.06
C LEU A 171 1.43 -4.28 -4.43
N SER A 172 2.47 -3.47 -4.53
CA SER A 172 3.77 -3.68 -3.88
C SER A 172 4.48 -2.36 -3.63
N VAL A 173 5.48 -2.40 -2.74
CA VAL A 173 6.33 -1.25 -2.44
C VAL A 173 7.78 -1.67 -2.56
N ASP A 174 8.58 -0.88 -3.27
CA ASP A 174 10.01 -1.01 -3.37
C ASP A 174 10.68 -0.05 -2.39
N PHE A 175 11.57 -0.57 -1.55
CA PHE A 175 12.30 0.19 -0.55
C PHE A 175 13.79 0.16 -0.86
N ARG A 176 14.44 1.32 -0.79
CA ARG A 176 15.89 1.42 -0.84
C ARG A 176 16.43 1.42 0.59
N LEU A 177 17.20 0.39 0.91
CA LEU A 177 17.75 0.11 2.24
C LEU A 177 19.27 -0.07 2.19
#